data_b0c4e075d26bc55e837e2c514c7e2003
#
_entry.id   b0c4e075d26bc55e837e2c514c7e2003
#
_cell.length_a   1.000
_cell.length_b   1.000
_cell.length_c   1.000
_cell.angle_alpha   90.00
_cell.angle_beta   90.00
_cell.angle_gamma   90.00
#
_symmetry.space_group_name_H-M   'P 1'
#
loop_
_entity.id
_entity.type
_entity.pdbx_description
1 polymer ?
#
loop_
_entity_poly.entity_id
_entity_poly.type
_entity_poly.pdbx_seq_one_letter_code
_entity_poly.pdbx_strand_id
1 'polypeptide(L)'
;MTNLNILIVEGNDPKNNEFFIKAAKSSCSENLKKLVLQLEPNSKIEIINPARDNETQTALDNIKNYDGIIFTGGAMRLNDMTDEIKKHLNFASNCFKYENKILAICWGLQICSTAAGGKVAPGKNGAHIGIGSDIEINDEGKKI
;
A
#
# COMPACT_ATOMS: atom_id res chain seq x y z
N MET A 1 9.40 0.43 -24.98
CA MET A 1 8.37 0.46 -23.92
C MET A 1 8.70 -0.64 -22.94
N THR A 2 8.97 -0.29 -21.70
CA THR A 2 9.31 -1.26 -20.65
C THR A 2 8.02 -1.93 -20.16
N ASN A 3 7.95 -3.25 -20.21
CA ASN A 3 6.85 -4.00 -19.62
C ASN A 3 7.11 -4.12 -18.10
N LEU A 4 6.57 -3.20 -17.32
CA LEU A 4 6.70 -3.25 -15.87
C LEU A 4 5.80 -4.35 -15.28
N ASN A 5 6.30 -5.03 -14.26
CA ASN A 5 5.56 -5.99 -13.45
C ASN A 5 5.33 -5.37 -12.06
N ILE A 6 4.10 -4.94 -11.78
CA ILE A 6 3.76 -4.17 -10.59
C ILE A 6 2.82 -4.98 -9.70
N LEU A 7 3.18 -5.07 -8.42
CA LEU A 7 2.31 -5.60 -7.38
C LEU A 7 1.57 -4.46 -6.69
N ILE A 8 0.25 -4.52 -6.65
CA ILE A 8 -0.59 -3.60 -5.87
C ILE A 8 -1.15 -4.34 -4.66
N VAL A 9 -0.90 -3.78 -3.49
CA VAL A 9 -1.35 -4.32 -2.20
C VAL A 9 -2.57 -3.53 -1.73
N GLU A 10 -3.74 -4.17 -1.72
CA GLU A 10 -5.00 -3.57 -1.24
C GLU A 10 -4.92 -3.28 0.26
N GLY A 11 -5.17 -2.04 0.65
CA GLY A 11 -5.04 -1.55 2.02
C GLY A 11 -6.26 -1.78 2.91
N ASN A 12 -7.37 -2.27 2.38
CA ASN A 12 -8.58 -2.53 3.16
C ASN A 12 -8.73 -4.01 3.47
N ASP A 13 -9.28 -4.32 4.65
CA ASP A 13 -9.84 -5.63 4.91
C ASP A 13 -11.08 -5.90 4.01
N PRO A 14 -11.58 -7.14 3.92
CA PRO A 14 -12.71 -7.47 3.07
C PRO A 14 -13.96 -6.63 3.32
N LYS A 15 -14.26 -6.32 4.59
CA LYS A 15 -15.45 -5.55 4.99
C LYS A 15 -15.34 -4.08 4.55
N ASN A 16 -14.22 -3.44 4.83
CA ASN A 16 -13.97 -2.07 4.40
C ASN A 16 -13.91 -1.97 2.87
N ASN A 17 -13.32 -2.97 2.21
CA ASN A 17 -13.26 -3.01 0.75
C ASN A 17 -14.65 -3.10 0.12
N GLU A 18 -15.55 -3.90 0.69
CA GLU A 18 -16.95 -3.98 0.26
C GLU A 18 -17.67 -2.63 0.38
N PHE A 19 -17.45 -1.93 1.48
CA PHE A 19 -17.98 -0.59 1.67
C PHE A 19 -17.47 0.39 0.61
N PHE A 20 -16.17 0.39 0.33
CA PHE A 20 -15.56 1.23 -0.72
C PHE A 20 -16.12 0.91 -2.10
N ILE A 21 -16.27 -0.36 -2.46
CA ILE A 21 -16.85 -0.78 -3.74
C ILE A 21 -18.29 -0.30 -3.86
N LYS A 22 -19.08 -0.37 -2.79
CA LYS A 22 -20.47 0.15 -2.80
C LYS A 22 -20.52 1.66 -3.01
N ALA A 23 -19.63 2.41 -2.34
CA ALA A 23 -19.61 3.87 -2.40
C ALA A 23 -18.97 4.42 -3.69
N ALA A 24 -17.80 3.91 -4.06
CA ALA A 24 -16.97 4.43 -5.15
C ALA A 24 -17.02 3.57 -6.43
N LYS A 25 -17.81 2.49 -6.45
CA LYS A 25 -17.93 1.53 -7.56
C LYS A 25 -16.64 0.79 -7.92
N SER A 26 -15.60 0.91 -7.07
CA SER A 26 -14.30 0.27 -7.29
C SER A 26 -13.53 0.22 -5.97
N SER A 27 -12.59 -0.73 -5.82
CA SER A 27 -11.64 -0.75 -4.71
C SER A 27 -10.52 0.27 -4.88
N CYS A 28 -9.74 0.49 -3.82
CA CYS A 28 -8.55 1.34 -3.90
C CYS A 28 -7.52 0.77 -4.89
N SER A 29 -7.29 -0.54 -4.84
CA SER A 29 -6.35 -1.23 -5.72
C SER A 29 -6.79 -1.20 -7.20
N GLU A 30 -8.07 -1.43 -7.49
CA GLU A 30 -8.57 -1.36 -8.87
C GLU A 30 -8.51 0.04 -9.46
N ASN A 31 -8.75 1.08 -8.67
CA ASN A 31 -8.59 2.46 -9.12
C ASN A 31 -7.12 2.77 -9.43
N LEU A 32 -6.22 2.31 -8.57
CA LEU A 32 -4.78 2.50 -8.77
C LEU A 32 -4.28 1.72 -9.99
N LYS A 33 -4.76 0.48 -10.18
CA LYS A 33 -4.46 -0.31 -11.39
C LYS A 33 -4.84 0.45 -12.66
N LYS A 34 -6.04 1.03 -12.71
CA LYS A 34 -6.47 1.85 -13.85
C LYS A 34 -5.52 3.02 -14.10
N LEU A 35 -5.10 3.72 -13.04
CA LEU A 35 -4.15 4.83 -13.14
C LEU A 35 -2.79 4.38 -13.67
N VAL A 36 -2.24 3.29 -13.13
CA VAL A 36 -0.96 2.74 -13.60
C VAL A 36 -1.03 2.36 -15.09
N LEU A 37 -2.13 1.70 -15.51
CA LEU A 37 -2.32 1.32 -16.91
C LEU A 37 -2.56 2.51 -17.86
N GLN A 38 -3.01 3.66 -17.36
CA GLN A 38 -3.06 4.90 -18.15
C GLN A 38 -1.67 5.47 -18.38
N LEU A 39 -0.75 5.34 -17.41
CA LEU A 39 0.62 5.83 -17.50
C LEU A 39 1.53 4.86 -18.27
N GLU A 40 1.38 3.56 -18.00
CA GLU A 40 2.18 2.48 -18.56
C GLU A 40 1.27 1.35 -19.05
N PRO A 41 0.68 1.47 -20.25
CA PRO A 41 -0.37 0.56 -20.75
C PRO A 41 0.06 -0.92 -20.88
N ASN A 42 1.37 -1.18 -21.02
CA ASN A 42 1.91 -2.54 -21.22
C ASN A 42 2.33 -3.20 -19.90
N SER A 43 2.09 -2.57 -18.76
CA SER A 43 2.42 -3.13 -17.44
C SER A 43 1.57 -4.35 -17.12
N LYS A 44 2.19 -5.35 -16.50
CA LYS A 44 1.50 -6.45 -15.83
C LYS A 44 1.23 -6.03 -14.39
N ILE A 45 -0.03 -6.15 -13.96
CA ILE A 45 -0.43 -5.74 -12.62
C ILE A 45 -1.10 -6.90 -11.92
N GLU A 46 -0.51 -7.28 -10.80
CA GLU A 46 -1.09 -8.21 -9.84
C GLU A 46 -1.65 -7.42 -8.65
N ILE A 47 -2.80 -7.83 -8.14
CA ILE A 47 -3.41 -7.25 -6.94
C ILE A 47 -3.53 -8.35 -5.91
N ILE A 48 -3.06 -8.07 -4.69
CA ILE A 48 -3.27 -8.95 -3.53
C ILE A 48 -3.89 -8.18 -2.38
N ASN A 49 -4.52 -8.92 -1.48
CA ASN A 49 -5.02 -8.40 -0.21
C ASN A 49 -4.46 -9.24 0.94
N PRO A 50 -3.47 -8.74 1.72
CA PRO A 50 -2.89 -9.47 2.84
C PRO A 50 -3.90 -9.84 3.94
N ALA A 51 -5.02 -9.15 4.04
CA ALA A 51 -6.07 -9.48 4.99
C ALA A 51 -6.81 -10.78 4.65
N ARG A 52 -6.73 -11.23 3.38
CA ARG A 52 -7.28 -12.53 2.96
C ARG A 52 -6.26 -13.64 3.16
N ASP A 53 -6.74 -14.82 3.53
CA ASP A 53 -5.89 -16.00 3.63
C ASP A 53 -5.47 -16.46 2.21
N ASN A 54 -4.24 -16.94 2.12
CA ASN A 54 -3.64 -17.59 0.93
C ASN A 54 -3.26 -16.68 -0.27
N GLU A 55 -3.48 -15.36 -0.23
CA GLU A 55 -3.10 -14.49 -1.36
C GLU A 55 -1.63 -14.02 -1.30
N THR A 56 -1.00 -14.05 -0.12
CA THR A 56 0.32 -13.43 0.09
C THR A 56 1.50 -14.33 -0.25
N GLN A 57 1.39 -15.65 -0.06
CA GLN A 57 2.54 -16.55 -0.21
C GLN A 57 3.06 -16.56 -1.64
N THR A 58 2.18 -16.71 -2.63
CA THR A 58 2.57 -16.68 -4.05
C THR A 58 3.25 -15.37 -4.43
N ALA A 59 2.74 -14.23 -3.94
CA ALA A 59 3.37 -12.94 -4.19
C ALA A 59 4.75 -12.83 -3.53
N LEU A 60 4.94 -13.37 -2.32
CA LEU A 60 6.24 -13.41 -1.65
C LEU A 60 7.24 -14.31 -2.38
N ASP A 61 6.80 -15.45 -2.89
CA ASP A 61 7.65 -16.37 -3.66
C ASP A 61 8.14 -15.72 -4.97
N ASN A 62 7.33 -14.83 -5.52
CA ASN A 62 7.62 -14.08 -6.75
C ASN A 62 8.12 -12.65 -6.51
N ILE A 63 8.41 -12.26 -5.26
CA ILE A 63 8.67 -10.87 -4.87
C ILE A 63 9.76 -10.19 -5.70
N LYS A 64 10.80 -10.92 -6.09
CA LYS A 64 11.93 -10.42 -6.91
C LYS A 64 11.57 -10.14 -8.37
N ASN A 65 10.43 -10.62 -8.82
CA ASN A 65 9.98 -10.47 -10.21
C ASN A 65 9.17 -9.20 -10.42
N TYR A 66 8.83 -8.48 -9.35
CA TYR A 66 8.15 -7.19 -9.45
C TYR A 66 9.15 -6.04 -9.56
N ASP A 67 8.94 -5.17 -10.55
CA ASP A 67 9.70 -3.93 -10.72
C ASP A 67 9.33 -2.87 -9.67
N GLY A 68 8.14 -2.99 -9.09
CA GLY A 68 7.65 -2.13 -8.03
C GLY A 68 6.48 -2.71 -7.26
N ILE A 69 6.33 -2.28 -6.02
CA ILE A 69 5.23 -2.66 -5.13
C ILE A 69 4.54 -1.40 -4.66
N ILE A 70 3.21 -1.34 -4.77
CA ILE A 70 2.42 -0.18 -4.36
C ILE A 70 1.44 -0.60 -3.26
N PHE A 71 1.61 -0.05 -2.07
CA PHE A 71 0.65 -0.19 -0.97
C PHE A 71 -0.39 0.91 -1.05
N THR A 72 -1.66 0.55 -1.17
CA THR A 72 -2.75 1.53 -1.32
C THR A 72 -3.14 2.18 0.01
N GLY A 73 -3.95 3.22 -0.08
CA GLY A 73 -4.71 3.73 1.05
C GLY A 73 -5.74 2.72 1.56
N GLY A 74 -6.29 2.98 2.73
CA GLY A 74 -7.31 2.13 3.36
C GLY A 74 -7.95 2.81 4.57
N ALA A 75 -9.01 2.19 5.09
CA ALA A 75 -9.80 2.72 6.22
C ALA A 75 -9.51 2.06 7.57
N MET A 76 -8.61 1.06 7.59
CA MET A 76 -8.22 0.42 8.85
C MET A 76 -7.45 1.38 9.75
N ARG A 77 -7.46 1.10 11.05
CA ARG A 77 -6.73 1.89 12.06
C ARG A 77 -5.60 1.05 12.63
N LEU A 78 -4.36 1.47 12.42
CA LEU A 78 -3.18 0.72 12.85
C LEU A 78 -3.19 0.37 14.35
N ASN A 79 -3.70 1.26 15.18
CA ASN A 79 -3.74 1.07 16.64
C ASN A 79 -4.68 -0.05 17.10
N ASP A 80 -5.62 -0.50 16.25
CA ASP A 80 -6.55 -1.57 16.59
C ASP A 80 -5.86 -2.96 16.57
N MET A 81 -4.71 -3.06 15.89
CA MET A 81 -3.86 -4.25 15.82
C MET A 81 -4.61 -5.56 15.58
N THR A 82 -5.63 -5.50 14.73
CA THR A 82 -6.42 -6.70 14.34
C THR A 82 -5.54 -7.71 13.59
N ASP A 83 -6.04 -8.92 13.40
CA ASP A 83 -5.27 -9.95 12.68
C ASP A 83 -5.02 -9.59 11.21
N GLU A 84 -5.95 -8.86 10.57
CA GLU A 84 -5.77 -8.32 9.23
C GLU A 84 -4.61 -7.31 9.20
N ILE A 85 -4.51 -6.43 10.20
CA ILE A 85 -3.40 -5.47 10.32
C ILE A 85 -2.07 -6.20 10.52
N LYS A 86 -2.03 -7.21 11.37
CA LYS A 86 -0.83 -8.04 11.58
C LYS A 86 -0.38 -8.73 10.30
N LYS A 87 -1.32 -9.24 9.49
CA LYS A 87 -1.03 -9.82 8.16
C LYS A 87 -0.40 -8.78 7.23
N HIS A 88 -0.95 -7.56 7.18
CA HIS A 88 -0.37 -6.46 6.42
C HIS A 88 1.05 -6.11 6.88
N LEU A 89 1.28 -5.98 8.19
CA LEU A 89 2.61 -5.72 8.76
C LEU A 89 3.60 -6.82 8.41
N ASN A 90 3.19 -8.08 8.55
CA ASN A 90 4.03 -9.22 8.19
C ASN A 90 4.39 -9.22 6.71
N PHE A 91 3.43 -8.96 5.83
CA PHE A 91 3.68 -8.87 4.39
C PHE A 91 4.66 -7.74 4.07
N ALA A 92 4.43 -6.52 4.59
CA ALA A 92 5.32 -5.38 4.39
C ALA A 92 6.75 -5.65 4.90
N SER A 93 6.88 -6.25 6.09
CA SER A 93 8.18 -6.65 6.66
C SER A 93 8.93 -7.65 5.76
N ASN A 94 8.22 -8.55 5.09
CA ASN A 94 8.83 -9.46 4.14
C ASN A 94 9.25 -8.75 2.85
N CYS A 95 8.47 -7.77 2.35
CA CYS A 95 8.86 -6.97 1.19
C CYS A 95 10.19 -6.23 1.40
N PHE A 96 10.45 -5.73 2.61
CA PHE A 96 11.71 -5.03 2.94
C PHE A 96 12.96 -5.91 2.99
N LYS A 97 12.82 -7.24 2.96
CA LYS A 97 13.97 -8.15 2.85
C LYS A 97 14.59 -8.17 1.46
N TYR A 98 13.94 -7.56 0.49
CA TYR A 98 14.34 -7.53 -0.90
C TYR A 98 14.50 -6.08 -1.38
N GLU A 99 15.33 -5.88 -2.41
CA GLU A 99 15.61 -4.56 -2.98
C GLU A 99 14.50 -4.09 -3.94
N ASN A 100 13.25 -4.12 -3.51
CA ASN A 100 12.12 -3.66 -4.32
C ASN A 100 11.88 -2.16 -4.15
N LYS A 101 11.45 -1.51 -5.22
CA LYS A 101 10.93 -0.14 -5.15
C LYS A 101 9.53 -0.17 -4.56
N ILE A 102 9.31 0.52 -3.46
CA ILE A 102 8.04 0.54 -2.74
C ILE A 102 7.48 1.96 -2.73
N LEU A 103 6.25 2.10 -3.25
CA LEU A 103 5.42 3.29 -3.06
C LEU A 103 4.32 2.97 -2.04
N ALA A 104 4.22 3.79 -1.00
CA ALA A 104 3.25 3.59 0.06
C ALA A 104 2.36 4.83 0.24
N ILE A 105 1.04 4.66 0.12
CA ILE A 105 0.06 5.75 0.09
C ILE A 105 -0.84 5.67 1.33
N CYS A 106 -0.94 6.75 2.13
CA CYS A 106 -1.86 6.90 3.26
C CYS A 106 -1.75 5.72 4.27
N TRP A 107 -2.70 4.80 4.30
CA TRP A 107 -2.65 3.58 5.09
C TRP A 107 -1.39 2.75 4.79
N GLY A 108 -1.07 2.59 3.51
CA GLY A 108 0.15 1.88 3.10
C GLY A 108 1.41 2.52 3.69
N LEU A 109 1.50 3.85 3.77
CA LEU A 109 2.61 4.54 4.41
C LEU A 109 2.69 4.21 5.91
N GLN A 110 1.55 4.15 6.61
CA GLN A 110 1.52 3.79 8.04
C GLN A 110 2.02 2.36 8.26
N ILE A 111 1.54 1.40 7.45
CA ILE A 111 1.97 0.00 7.51
C ILE A 111 3.46 -0.14 7.18
N CYS A 112 3.92 0.43 6.09
CA CYS A 112 5.31 0.34 5.67
C CYS A 112 6.25 1.00 6.68
N SER A 113 5.92 2.19 7.19
CA SER A 113 6.71 2.87 8.22
C SER A 113 6.82 2.02 9.50
N THR A 114 5.71 1.42 9.94
CA THR A 114 5.70 0.57 11.14
C THR A 114 6.49 -0.73 10.91
N ALA A 115 6.33 -1.37 9.76
CA ALA A 115 7.08 -2.57 9.39
C ALA A 115 8.60 -2.32 9.30
N ALA A 116 9.00 -1.10 8.95
CA ALA A 116 10.39 -0.66 8.94
C ALA A 116 10.93 -0.24 10.33
N GLY A 117 10.16 -0.42 11.40
CA GLY A 117 10.55 -0.06 12.77
C GLY A 117 10.19 1.37 13.19
N GLY A 118 9.46 2.10 12.35
CA GLY A 118 8.91 3.42 12.67
C GLY A 118 7.72 3.34 13.62
N LYS A 119 7.22 4.49 14.02
CA LYS A 119 6.07 4.62 14.93
C LYS A 119 5.01 5.54 14.33
N VAL A 120 3.78 5.07 14.27
CA VAL A 120 2.61 5.88 13.97
C VAL A 120 1.95 6.29 15.29
N ALA A 121 1.73 7.58 15.46
CA ALA A 121 1.13 8.14 16.66
C ALA A 121 0.16 9.27 16.30
N PRO A 122 -0.83 9.57 17.14
CA PRO A 122 -1.66 10.76 16.98
C PRO A 122 -0.81 12.02 16.92
N GLY A 123 -1.17 12.96 16.05
CA GLY A 123 -0.56 14.28 16.02
C GLY A 123 -0.81 15.04 17.32
N LYS A 124 0.03 16.04 17.64
CA LYS A 124 -0.11 16.87 18.85
C LYS A 124 -1.48 17.54 18.96
N ASN A 125 -2.10 17.85 17.83
CA ASN A 125 -3.39 18.53 17.72
C ASN A 125 -4.54 17.57 17.33
N GLY A 126 -4.39 16.26 17.52
CA GLY A 126 -5.39 15.25 17.15
C GLY A 126 -5.27 14.77 15.69
N ALA A 127 -6.41 14.43 15.08
CA ALA A 127 -6.44 13.91 13.71
C ALA A 127 -6.15 15.04 12.70
N HIS A 128 -5.32 14.73 11.71
CA HIS A 128 -5.09 15.60 10.55
C HIS A 128 -6.18 15.33 9.51
N ILE A 129 -7.09 16.27 9.35
CA ILE A 129 -8.20 16.20 8.38
C ILE A 129 -8.18 17.45 7.52
N GLY A 130 -8.28 17.28 6.20
CA GLY A 130 -8.33 18.39 5.26
C GLY A 130 -7.10 18.49 4.38
N ILE A 131 -6.64 19.71 4.12
CA ILE A 131 -5.54 20.01 3.21
C ILE A 131 -4.26 20.18 4.04
N GLY A 132 -3.21 19.42 3.69
CA GLY A 132 -1.85 19.66 4.17
C GLY A 132 -1.24 20.84 3.44
N SER A 133 -0.81 21.87 4.18
CA SER A 133 -0.04 23.01 3.66
C SER A 133 1.41 22.92 4.13
N ASP A 134 2.27 23.69 3.50
CA ASP A 134 3.67 23.85 3.89
C ASP A 134 4.44 22.51 3.98
N ILE A 135 4.18 21.61 3.01
CA ILE A 135 4.87 20.33 2.91
C ILE A 135 6.23 20.57 2.27
N GLU A 136 7.29 20.32 3.01
CA GLU A 136 8.66 20.39 2.53
C GLU A 136 9.16 19.00 2.11
N ILE A 137 9.78 18.93 0.92
CA ILE A 137 10.46 17.73 0.45
C ILE A 137 11.87 17.74 1.03
N ASN A 138 12.25 16.71 1.78
CA ASN A 138 13.61 16.58 2.29
C ASN A 138 14.63 16.27 1.16
N ASP A 139 15.91 16.26 1.49
CA ASP A 139 16.97 16.10 0.48
C ASP A 139 16.93 14.74 -0.22
N GLU A 140 16.46 13.69 0.44
CA GLU A 140 16.27 12.39 -0.20
C GLU A 140 15.09 12.40 -1.19
N GLY A 141 13.97 13.03 -0.82
CA GLY A 141 12.82 13.19 -1.72
C GLY A 141 13.10 14.04 -2.95
N LYS A 142 14.08 14.97 -2.88
CA LYS A 142 14.51 15.77 -4.03
C LYS A 142 15.34 15.00 -5.06
N LYS A 143 15.80 13.79 -4.72
CA LYS A 143 16.60 12.93 -5.61
C LYS A 143 15.75 11.99 -6.46
N ILE A 144 14.47 11.91 -6.20
CA ILE A 144 13.47 11.11 -6.93
C ILE A 144 12.82 12.03 -7.99
#